data_2510a1784be0a31e6467f287a4d1e4df
#
_entry.id   2510a1784be0a31e6467f287a4d1e4df
#
_cell.length_a   1.000
_cell.length_b   1.000
_cell.length_c   1.000
_cell.angle_alpha   90.00
_cell.angle_beta   90.00
_cell.angle_gamma   90.00
#
_symmetry.space_group_name_H-M   'P 1'
#
loop_
_entity.id
_entity.type
_entity.pdbx_description
1 polymer ?
#
loop_
_entity_poly.entity_id
_entity_poly.type
_entity_poly.pdbx_seq_one_letter_code
_entity_poly.pdbx_strand_id
1 'polypeptide(L)'
;MKYKIFAGTCLVLIGLFAATSLYYKNEQARMYDFLAQNNASTFVRDHSPTLGSEDAKVFLVEFMDPACETCAAFSPLVKQMINANPGKIKLVLRYAPFHDGSDYFIKILEAAKRQGKYWETLNVMFKSQPYWASHHNPQPHKIWQFLPKAGLDLDQIKKDMNDPAIEKIIEQDIADAKTLN
;
A
#
# COMPACT_ATOMS: atom_id res chain seq x y z
N MET A 1 1.14 -52.88 27.45
CA MET A 1 1.18 -52.97 25.95
C MET A 1 0.34 -51.85 25.29
N LYS A 2 -0.90 -51.59 25.72
CA LYS A 2 -1.81 -50.59 25.13
C LYS A 2 -1.24 -49.14 25.10
N TYR A 3 -0.58 -48.68 26.16
CA TYR A 3 0.02 -47.33 26.19
C TYR A 3 1.17 -47.11 25.21
N LYS A 4 1.98 -48.14 24.92
CA LYS A 4 3.07 -48.06 23.94
C LYS A 4 2.52 -47.95 22.52
N ILE A 5 1.43 -48.62 22.20
CA ILE A 5 0.74 -48.55 20.92
C ILE A 5 0.13 -47.15 20.78
N PHE A 6 -0.57 -46.64 21.80
CA PHE A 6 -1.19 -45.33 21.80
C PHE A 6 -0.12 -44.21 21.61
N ALA A 7 0.98 -44.25 22.35
CA ALA A 7 2.08 -43.31 22.21
C ALA A 7 2.70 -43.37 20.81
N GLY A 8 2.89 -44.55 20.23
CA GLY A 8 3.38 -44.71 18.86
C GLY A 8 2.44 -44.12 17.84
N THR A 9 1.14 -44.34 17.95
CA THR A 9 0.14 -43.77 17.06
C THR A 9 0.10 -42.24 17.15
N CYS A 10 0.19 -41.65 18.33
CA CYS A 10 0.26 -40.20 18.51
C CYS A 10 1.50 -39.60 17.85
N LEU A 11 2.66 -40.24 18.00
CA LEU A 11 3.89 -39.76 17.35
C LEU A 11 3.81 -39.79 15.80
N VAL A 12 3.21 -40.84 15.24
CA VAL A 12 2.98 -40.93 13.79
C VAL A 12 2.03 -39.83 13.31
N LEU A 13 0.93 -39.61 14.04
CA LEU A 13 -0.03 -38.53 13.67
C LEU A 13 0.60 -37.14 13.75
N ILE A 14 1.40 -36.89 14.79
CA ILE A 14 2.14 -35.61 14.92
C ILE A 14 3.14 -35.48 13.78
N GLY A 15 3.86 -36.54 13.44
CA GLY A 15 4.80 -36.52 12.31
C GLY A 15 4.11 -36.26 10.97
N LEU A 16 2.97 -36.90 10.72
CA LEU A 16 2.17 -36.67 9.50
C LEU A 16 1.62 -35.23 9.46
N PHE A 17 1.12 -34.73 10.60
CA PHE A 17 0.65 -33.34 10.66
C PHE A 17 1.77 -32.33 10.41
N ALA A 18 2.94 -32.53 11.01
CA ALA A 18 4.11 -31.67 10.78
C ALA A 18 4.55 -31.72 9.32
N ALA A 19 4.64 -32.92 8.71
CA ALA A 19 5.03 -33.08 7.32
C ALA A 19 4.02 -32.41 6.35
N THR A 20 2.73 -32.61 6.56
CA THR A 20 1.68 -31.97 5.74
C THR A 20 1.67 -30.46 5.92
N SER A 21 1.88 -29.96 7.14
CA SER A 21 1.96 -28.51 7.41
C SER A 21 3.17 -27.88 6.73
N LEU A 22 4.33 -28.52 6.77
CA LEU A 22 5.53 -28.05 6.08
C LEU A 22 5.38 -28.11 4.56
N TYR A 23 4.79 -29.19 4.04
CA TYR A 23 4.49 -29.32 2.61
C TYR A 23 3.56 -28.17 2.15
N TYR A 24 2.46 -27.94 2.87
CA TYR A 24 1.50 -26.88 2.54
C TYR A 24 2.14 -25.49 2.59
N LYS A 25 2.95 -25.19 3.61
CA LYS A 25 3.70 -23.93 3.69
C LYS A 25 4.65 -23.74 2.50
N ASN A 26 5.33 -24.80 2.10
CA ASN A 26 6.27 -24.73 0.97
C ASN A 26 5.55 -24.50 -0.37
N GLU A 27 4.42 -25.15 -0.58
CA GLU A 27 3.59 -24.92 -1.78
C GLU A 27 3.04 -23.51 -1.83
N GLN A 28 2.55 -22.98 -0.69
CA GLN A 28 2.12 -21.59 -0.61
C GLN A 28 3.27 -20.62 -0.91
N ALA A 29 4.44 -20.84 -0.32
CA ALA A 29 5.61 -20.00 -0.58
C ALA A 29 5.97 -19.98 -2.07
N ARG A 30 6.02 -21.16 -2.73
CA ARG A 30 6.29 -21.27 -4.17
C ARG A 30 5.23 -20.53 -5.01
N MET A 31 3.96 -20.66 -4.64
CA MET A 31 2.87 -19.96 -5.34
C MET A 31 3.02 -18.44 -5.23
N TYR A 32 3.33 -17.94 -4.03
CA TYR A 32 3.55 -16.50 -3.83
C TYR A 32 4.79 -16.00 -4.58
N ASP A 33 5.89 -16.76 -4.58
CA ASP A 33 7.09 -16.43 -5.36
C ASP A 33 6.78 -16.39 -6.86
N PHE A 34 6.04 -17.36 -7.37
CA PHE A 34 5.62 -17.42 -8.77
C PHE A 34 4.73 -16.21 -9.13
N LEU A 35 3.73 -15.88 -8.29
CA LEU A 35 2.86 -14.73 -8.49
C LEU A 35 3.63 -13.41 -8.45
N ALA A 36 4.56 -13.27 -7.50
CA ALA A 36 5.38 -12.07 -7.38
C ALA A 36 6.28 -11.87 -8.60
N GLN A 37 6.91 -12.93 -9.10
CA GLN A 37 7.79 -12.87 -10.28
C GLN A 37 7.01 -12.58 -11.57
N ASN A 38 5.85 -13.21 -11.76
CA ASN A 38 5.06 -13.02 -12.98
C ASN A 38 4.30 -11.69 -13.02
N ASN A 39 4.05 -11.08 -11.85
CA ASN A 39 3.35 -9.81 -11.73
C ASN A 39 4.26 -8.65 -11.28
N ALA A 40 5.58 -8.80 -11.34
CA ALA A 40 6.51 -7.79 -10.85
C ALA A 40 6.24 -6.39 -11.45
N SER A 41 5.96 -6.32 -12.75
CA SER A 41 5.60 -5.07 -13.43
C SER A 41 4.22 -4.53 -13.04
N THR A 42 3.31 -5.38 -12.53
CA THR A 42 2.00 -4.99 -12.01
C THR A 42 2.10 -4.44 -10.59
N PHE A 43 3.04 -4.96 -9.79
CA PHE A 43 3.29 -4.46 -8.44
C PHE A 43 4.02 -3.11 -8.43
N VAL A 44 4.99 -2.90 -9.32
CA VAL A 44 5.84 -1.71 -9.35
C VAL A 44 5.75 -1.05 -10.71
N ARG A 45 5.35 0.22 -10.76
CA ARG A 45 5.31 1.05 -11.96
C ARG A 45 6.25 2.23 -11.82
N ASP A 46 6.72 2.77 -12.93
CA ASP A 46 7.64 3.93 -12.94
C ASP A 46 7.03 5.19 -12.28
N HIS A 47 5.70 5.31 -12.32
CA HIS A 47 5.00 6.41 -11.68
C HIS A 47 4.83 6.24 -10.17
N SER A 48 5.06 5.04 -9.61
CA SER A 48 4.79 4.73 -8.20
C SER A 48 5.64 5.57 -7.25
N PRO A 49 5.04 6.29 -6.29
CA PRO A 49 5.81 6.93 -5.23
C PRO A 49 6.49 5.87 -4.35
N THR A 50 7.77 6.08 -4.05
CA THR A 50 8.55 5.15 -3.24
C THR A 50 9.13 5.82 -2.00
N LEU A 51 9.33 5.04 -0.93
CA LEU A 51 9.98 5.46 0.31
C LEU A 51 10.88 4.34 0.83
N GLY A 52 12.10 4.68 1.23
CA GLY A 52 13.11 3.73 1.68
C GLY A 52 14.32 3.70 0.77
N SER A 53 15.17 2.67 0.90
CA SER A 53 16.39 2.58 0.11
C SER A 53 16.12 2.07 -1.30
N GLU A 54 16.81 2.63 -2.30
CA GLU A 54 16.79 2.13 -3.67
C GLU A 54 17.38 0.71 -3.78
N ASP A 55 18.36 0.38 -2.93
CA ASP A 55 19.01 -0.94 -2.90
C ASP A 55 18.27 -1.99 -2.06
N ALA A 56 17.08 -1.66 -1.54
CA ALA A 56 16.29 -2.57 -0.71
C ALA A 56 15.92 -3.84 -1.48
N LYS A 57 16.03 -4.97 -0.79
CA LYS A 57 15.69 -6.29 -1.35
C LYS A 57 14.23 -6.68 -1.12
N VAL A 58 13.56 -6.01 -0.20
CA VAL A 58 12.14 -6.25 0.11
C VAL A 58 11.32 -5.07 -0.36
N PHE A 59 10.39 -5.34 -1.26
CA PHE A 59 9.40 -4.36 -1.71
C PHE A 59 8.10 -4.58 -0.94
N LEU A 60 7.65 -3.55 -0.23
CA LEU A 60 6.34 -3.50 0.38
C LEU A 60 5.43 -2.70 -0.54
N VAL A 61 4.53 -3.36 -1.25
CA VAL A 61 3.59 -2.71 -2.15
C VAL A 61 2.28 -2.48 -1.42
N GLU A 62 1.83 -1.23 -1.37
CA GLU A 62 0.58 -0.85 -0.74
C GLU A 62 -0.33 -0.19 -1.76
N PHE A 63 -1.47 -0.81 -2.04
CA PHE A 63 -2.58 -0.18 -2.77
C PHE A 63 -3.41 0.60 -1.78
N MET A 64 -3.35 1.93 -1.85
CA MET A 64 -3.93 2.80 -0.84
C MET A 64 -4.91 3.81 -1.41
N ASP A 65 -5.86 4.20 -0.58
CA ASP A 65 -6.80 5.28 -0.81
C ASP A 65 -6.51 6.42 0.18
N PRO A 66 -6.25 7.66 -0.29
CA PRO A 66 -6.03 8.80 0.60
C PRO A 66 -7.19 9.09 1.54
N ALA A 67 -8.42 8.71 1.15
CA ALA A 67 -9.62 8.91 1.98
C ALA A 67 -9.91 7.75 2.94
N CYS A 68 -9.19 6.62 2.84
CA CYS A 68 -9.39 5.47 3.69
C CYS A 68 -8.81 5.68 5.10
N GLU A 69 -9.67 5.62 6.14
CA GLU A 69 -9.27 5.77 7.55
C GLU A 69 -8.28 4.70 7.99
N THR A 70 -8.44 3.47 7.50
CA THR A 70 -7.53 2.36 7.77
C THR A 70 -6.14 2.62 7.17
N CYS A 71 -6.06 3.12 5.93
CA CYS A 71 -4.78 3.48 5.31
C CYS A 71 -4.06 4.57 6.12
N ALA A 72 -4.79 5.58 6.59
CA ALA A 72 -4.23 6.62 7.46
C ALA A 72 -3.69 6.05 8.79
N ALA A 73 -4.42 5.11 9.40
CA ALA A 73 -4.01 4.45 10.65
C ALA A 73 -2.78 3.54 10.48
N PHE A 74 -2.65 2.85 9.34
CA PHE A 74 -1.51 1.98 9.03
C PHE A 74 -0.25 2.73 8.62
N SER A 75 -0.35 3.90 8.00
CA SER A 75 0.79 4.67 7.50
C SER A 75 1.91 4.89 8.53
N PRO A 76 1.65 5.24 9.81
CA PRO A 76 2.70 5.34 10.82
C PRO A 76 3.41 4.01 11.12
N LEU A 77 2.69 2.89 11.10
CA LEU A 77 3.24 1.55 11.35
C LEU A 77 4.17 1.13 10.21
N VAL A 78 3.78 1.38 8.96
CA VAL A 78 4.62 1.13 7.77
C VAL A 78 5.91 1.94 7.86
N LYS A 79 5.82 3.24 8.18
CA LYS A 79 7.00 4.09 8.37
C LYS A 79 7.90 3.60 9.49
N GLN A 80 7.32 3.16 10.61
CA GLN A 80 8.08 2.59 11.72
C GLN A 80 8.81 1.29 11.30
N MET A 81 8.16 0.43 10.54
CA MET A 81 8.76 -0.81 10.02
C MET A 81 9.96 -0.52 9.09
N ILE A 82 9.84 0.46 8.19
CA ILE A 82 10.95 0.90 7.32
C ILE A 82 12.11 1.44 8.16
N ASN A 83 11.84 2.30 9.12
CA ASN A 83 12.84 2.90 10.00
C ASN A 83 13.55 1.87 10.89
N ALA A 84 12.84 0.82 11.32
CA ALA A 84 13.42 -0.28 12.10
C ALA A 84 14.28 -1.24 11.25
N ASN A 85 14.18 -1.16 9.92
CA ASN A 85 14.90 -2.01 8.97
C ASN A 85 15.62 -1.17 7.91
N PRO A 86 16.56 -0.31 8.29
CA PRO A 86 17.20 0.62 7.36
C PRO A 86 17.89 -0.13 6.22
N GLY A 87 17.67 0.34 4.99
CA GLY A 87 18.25 -0.23 3.79
C GLY A 87 17.63 -1.56 3.30
N LYS A 88 16.70 -2.16 4.06
CA LYS A 88 16.14 -3.48 3.73
C LYS A 88 14.78 -3.43 3.03
N ILE A 89 13.98 -2.42 3.32
CA ILE A 89 12.58 -2.30 2.86
C ILE A 89 12.43 -1.02 2.03
N LYS A 90 11.77 -1.16 0.89
CA LYS A 90 11.28 -0.07 0.04
C LYS A 90 9.77 -0.16 -0.06
N LEU A 91 9.09 0.88 0.40
CA LEU A 91 7.65 1.04 0.17
C LEU A 91 7.41 1.50 -1.26
N VAL A 92 6.44 0.90 -1.91
CA VAL A 92 5.92 1.30 -3.22
C VAL A 92 4.43 1.57 -3.05
N LEU A 93 3.99 2.81 -3.25
CA LEU A 93 2.57 3.15 -3.20
C LEU A 93 1.93 3.04 -4.57
N ARG A 94 0.74 2.44 -4.58
CA ARG A 94 -0.18 2.35 -5.71
C ARG A 94 -1.54 2.87 -5.25
N TYR A 95 -2.35 3.30 -6.19
CA TYR A 95 -3.65 3.87 -5.87
C TYR A 95 -4.78 2.86 -6.04
N ALA A 96 -5.69 2.85 -5.05
CA ALA A 96 -6.93 2.11 -5.09
C ALA A 96 -8.05 2.98 -4.47
N PRO A 97 -8.68 3.87 -5.27
CA PRO A 97 -9.75 4.73 -4.77
C PRO A 97 -10.99 3.91 -4.42
N PHE A 98 -11.09 3.48 -3.17
CA PHE A 98 -12.20 2.67 -2.66
C PHE A 98 -13.45 3.49 -2.32
N HIS A 99 -13.30 4.80 -2.09
CA HIS A 99 -14.40 5.71 -1.74
C HIS A 99 -14.74 6.63 -2.91
N ASP A 100 -16.01 6.97 -3.03
CA ASP A 100 -16.47 7.91 -4.04
C ASP A 100 -15.75 9.26 -3.91
N GLY A 101 -15.16 9.75 -5.00
CA GLY A 101 -14.40 10.99 -5.03
C GLY A 101 -12.97 10.91 -4.49
N SER A 102 -12.47 9.71 -4.15
CA SER A 102 -11.07 9.54 -3.70
C SER A 102 -10.04 9.87 -4.78
N ASP A 103 -10.39 9.73 -6.05
CA ASP A 103 -9.57 10.14 -7.18
C ASP A 103 -9.16 11.62 -7.11
N TYR A 104 -10.00 12.48 -6.58
CA TYR A 104 -9.70 13.89 -6.38
C TYR A 104 -8.47 14.11 -5.49
N PHE A 105 -8.34 13.35 -4.40
CA PHE A 105 -7.21 13.45 -3.49
C PHE A 105 -5.93 12.86 -4.10
N ILE A 106 -6.06 11.81 -4.93
CA ILE A 106 -4.95 11.25 -5.69
C ILE A 106 -4.42 12.28 -6.70
N LYS A 107 -5.30 13.00 -7.39
CA LYS A 107 -4.93 14.09 -8.31
C LYS A 107 -4.13 15.18 -7.60
N ILE A 108 -4.49 15.55 -6.38
CA ILE A 108 -3.71 16.50 -5.57
C ILE A 108 -2.34 15.92 -5.21
N LEU A 109 -2.24 14.63 -4.82
CA LEU A 109 -0.98 13.97 -4.49
C LEU A 109 -0.04 13.91 -5.69
N GLU A 110 -0.53 13.54 -6.87
CA GLU A 110 0.28 13.50 -8.09
C GLU A 110 0.74 14.91 -8.51
N ALA A 111 -0.11 15.93 -8.36
CA ALA A 111 0.29 17.32 -8.57
C ALA A 111 1.35 17.76 -7.53
N ALA A 112 1.21 17.37 -6.27
CA ALA A 112 2.19 17.65 -5.21
C ALA A 112 3.53 16.93 -5.46
N LYS A 113 3.51 15.74 -6.06
CA LYS A 113 4.70 14.99 -6.48
C LYS A 113 5.55 15.80 -7.48
N ARG A 114 4.93 16.53 -8.40
CA ARG A 114 5.62 17.42 -9.35
C ARG A 114 6.35 18.57 -8.63
N GLN A 115 5.90 18.96 -7.44
CA GLN A 115 6.58 19.93 -6.58
C GLN A 115 7.59 19.30 -5.60
N GLY A 116 7.82 17.98 -5.67
CA GLY A 116 8.68 17.24 -4.73
C GLY A 116 8.08 17.15 -3.32
N LYS A 117 6.74 17.31 -3.17
CA LYS A 117 6.03 17.40 -1.89
C LYS A 117 5.02 16.27 -1.65
N TYR A 118 5.22 15.14 -2.32
CA TYR A 118 4.29 14.00 -2.22
C TYR A 118 4.08 13.54 -0.77
N TRP A 119 5.17 13.23 -0.07
CA TRP A 119 5.11 12.62 1.26
C TRP A 119 4.64 13.60 2.34
N GLU A 120 5.01 14.87 2.24
CA GLU A 120 4.52 15.94 3.10
C GLU A 120 3.00 16.11 2.93
N THR A 121 2.54 16.08 1.67
CA THR A 121 1.11 16.24 1.34
C THR A 121 0.31 15.04 1.84
N LEU A 122 0.76 13.82 1.59
CA LEU A 122 0.10 12.61 2.08
C LEU A 122 0.02 12.62 3.62
N ASN A 123 1.10 13.04 4.30
CA ASN A 123 1.10 13.12 5.75
C ASN A 123 0.13 14.20 6.29
N VAL A 124 0.01 15.34 5.60
CA VAL A 124 -0.99 16.38 5.92
C VAL A 124 -2.40 15.85 5.70
N MET A 125 -2.65 15.15 4.57
CA MET A 125 -3.94 14.54 4.27
C MET A 125 -4.35 13.55 5.36
N PHE A 126 -3.51 12.58 5.69
CA PHE A 126 -3.82 11.58 6.72
C PHE A 126 -4.04 12.20 8.11
N LYS A 127 -3.21 13.15 8.53
CA LYS A 127 -3.39 13.83 9.83
C LYS A 127 -4.67 14.65 9.91
N SER A 128 -5.13 15.20 8.80
CA SER A 128 -6.36 16.01 8.74
C SER A 128 -7.59 15.22 8.31
N GLN A 129 -7.45 13.93 7.99
CA GLN A 129 -8.50 13.09 7.43
C GLN A 129 -9.81 13.12 8.24
N PRO A 130 -9.83 13.12 9.59
CA PRO A 130 -11.06 13.19 10.36
C PRO A 130 -11.93 14.43 10.07
N TYR A 131 -11.36 15.48 9.50
CA TYR A 131 -12.07 16.73 9.18
C TYR A 131 -12.66 16.76 7.79
N TRP A 132 -12.19 15.93 6.86
CA TRP A 132 -12.62 15.96 5.46
C TRP A 132 -13.05 14.60 4.88
N ALA A 133 -12.80 13.48 5.58
CA ALA A 133 -13.16 12.12 5.13
C ALA A 133 -13.73 11.25 6.27
N SER A 134 -14.36 11.84 7.29
CA SER A 134 -14.92 11.04 8.39
C SER A 134 -16.10 10.19 7.92
N HIS A 135 -16.25 9.00 8.53
CA HIS A 135 -17.33 8.06 8.26
C HIS A 135 -17.46 7.65 6.78
N HIS A 136 -16.32 7.44 6.12
CA HIS A 136 -16.25 7.05 4.70
C HIS A 136 -16.95 8.03 3.74
N ASN A 137 -17.09 9.29 4.13
CA ASN A 137 -17.70 10.33 3.32
C ASN A 137 -16.71 11.47 3.01
N PRO A 138 -15.87 11.31 1.98
CA PRO A 138 -14.90 12.34 1.60
C PRO A 138 -15.56 13.62 1.14
N GLN A 139 -15.04 14.77 1.63
CA GLN A 139 -15.49 16.10 1.28
C GLN A 139 -14.33 16.89 0.63
N PRO A 140 -14.16 16.80 -0.70
CA PRO A 140 -12.99 17.32 -1.41
C PRO A 140 -12.69 18.79 -1.14
N HIS A 141 -13.72 19.63 -1.01
CA HIS A 141 -13.54 21.06 -0.77
C HIS A 141 -12.87 21.38 0.57
N LYS A 142 -13.00 20.51 1.56
CA LYS A 142 -12.43 20.74 2.90
C LYS A 142 -10.92 20.51 2.98
N ILE A 143 -10.32 19.75 2.06
CA ILE A 143 -8.87 19.46 2.12
C ILE A 143 -8.03 20.71 1.94
N TRP A 144 -8.50 21.68 1.16
CA TRP A 144 -7.74 22.88 0.78
C TRP A 144 -7.29 23.73 1.96
N GLN A 145 -8.01 23.73 3.07
CA GLN A 145 -7.62 24.47 4.29
C GLN A 145 -6.38 23.85 4.99
N PHE A 146 -6.06 22.59 4.70
CA PHE A 146 -4.94 21.87 5.30
C PHE A 146 -3.69 21.84 4.41
N LEU A 147 -3.85 21.86 3.08
CA LEU A 147 -2.77 21.77 2.09
C LEU A 147 -1.66 22.82 2.25
N PRO A 148 -1.90 24.06 2.72
CA PRO A 148 -0.81 25.01 2.99
C PRO A 148 0.25 24.48 3.96
N LYS A 149 -0.10 23.57 4.85
CA LYS A 149 0.83 22.94 5.80
C LYS A 149 1.87 22.02 5.15
N ALA A 150 1.63 21.63 3.90
CA ALA A 150 2.58 20.82 3.11
C ALA A 150 3.59 21.69 2.34
N GLY A 151 3.46 23.04 2.38
CA GLY A 151 4.35 23.96 1.68
C GLY A 151 4.19 23.93 0.15
N LEU A 152 2.96 23.79 -0.32
CA LEU A 152 2.58 23.70 -1.74
C LEU A 152 2.30 25.09 -2.34
N ASP A 153 2.63 25.25 -3.61
CA ASP A 153 2.01 26.26 -4.48
C ASP A 153 0.61 25.75 -4.86
N LEU A 154 -0.42 26.27 -4.21
CA LEU A 154 -1.79 25.81 -4.39
C LEU A 154 -2.39 26.17 -5.75
N ASP A 155 -1.95 27.27 -6.36
CA ASP A 155 -2.44 27.65 -7.68
C ASP A 155 -1.84 26.75 -8.75
N GLN A 156 -0.60 26.33 -8.58
CA GLN A 156 0.00 25.31 -9.42
C GLN A 156 -0.66 23.93 -9.23
N ILE A 157 -1.00 23.54 -7.98
CA ILE A 157 -1.75 22.30 -7.72
C ILE A 157 -3.08 22.27 -8.49
N LYS A 158 -3.86 23.36 -8.46
CA LYS A 158 -5.15 23.45 -9.17
C LYS A 158 -5.02 23.26 -10.68
N LYS A 159 -3.89 23.67 -11.26
CA LYS A 159 -3.61 23.47 -12.67
C LYS A 159 -3.18 22.03 -12.95
N ASP A 160 -2.19 21.55 -12.20
CA ASP A 160 -1.54 20.26 -12.45
C ASP A 160 -2.46 19.07 -12.17
N MET A 161 -3.34 19.15 -11.18
CA MET A 161 -4.26 18.07 -10.82
C MET A 161 -5.27 17.71 -11.92
N ASN A 162 -5.44 18.59 -12.91
CA ASN A 162 -6.33 18.35 -14.06
C ASN A 162 -5.59 17.79 -15.29
N ASP A 163 -4.30 17.45 -15.16
CA ASP A 163 -3.54 16.84 -16.25
C ASP A 163 -4.08 15.44 -16.57
N PRO A 164 -4.46 15.15 -17.82
CA PRO A 164 -4.93 13.82 -18.23
C PRO A 164 -3.95 12.67 -17.96
N ALA A 165 -2.65 12.99 -17.81
CA ALA A 165 -1.65 11.98 -17.45
C ALA A 165 -1.89 11.40 -16.05
N ILE A 166 -2.44 12.19 -15.12
CA ILE A 166 -2.76 11.71 -13.77
C ILE A 166 -3.94 10.75 -13.81
N GLU A 167 -4.95 11.00 -14.65
CA GLU A 167 -6.07 10.07 -14.83
C GLU A 167 -5.58 8.70 -15.29
N LYS A 168 -4.66 8.66 -16.27
CA LYS A 168 -4.07 7.41 -16.75
C LYS A 168 -3.31 6.65 -15.67
N ILE A 169 -2.65 7.35 -14.74
CA ILE A 169 -2.00 6.72 -13.57
C ILE A 169 -3.05 6.03 -12.71
N ILE A 170 -4.14 6.71 -12.39
CA ILE A 170 -5.22 6.18 -11.57
C ILE A 170 -5.88 4.96 -12.25
N GLU A 171 -6.20 5.06 -13.53
CA GLU A 171 -6.78 3.96 -14.31
C GLU A 171 -5.86 2.74 -14.35
N GLN A 172 -4.54 2.96 -14.55
CA GLN A 172 -3.55 1.88 -14.54
C GLN A 172 -3.47 1.19 -13.18
N ASP A 173 -3.45 1.96 -12.10
CA ASP A 173 -3.36 1.42 -10.75
C ASP A 173 -4.62 0.61 -10.38
N ILE A 174 -5.80 1.09 -10.76
CA ILE A 174 -7.07 0.37 -10.58
C ILE A 174 -7.07 -0.95 -11.39
N ALA A 175 -6.59 -0.93 -12.63
CA ALA A 175 -6.51 -2.12 -13.46
C ALA A 175 -5.54 -3.16 -12.88
N ASP A 176 -4.38 -2.71 -12.40
CA ASP A 176 -3.39 -3.56 -11.76
C ASP A 176 -3.92 -4.16 -10.44
N ALA A 177 -4.59 -3.36 -9.60
CA ALA A 177 -5.22 -3.86 -8.38
C ALA A 177 -6.25 -4.97 -8.67
N LYS A 178 -7.07 -4.81 -9.72
CA LYS A 178 -8.04 -5.84 -10.15
C LYS A 178 -7.36 -7.11 -10.67
N THR A 179 -6.19 -6.99 -11.27
CA THR A 179 -5.45 -8.15 -11.82
C THR A 179 -4.81 -8.98 -10.71
N LEU A 180 -4.46 -8.34 -9.58
CA LEU A 180 -3.79 -8.97 -8.44
C LEU A 180 -4.76 -9.59 -7.43
N ASN A 181 -6.06 -9.39 -7.58
CA ASN A 181 -7.10 -9.84 -6.66
C ASN A 181 -7.56 -11.28 -6.92
#